data_a4c166ff550f6495fd3a931d2075603c
#
_entry.id   a4c166ff550f6495fd3a931d2075603c
#
_cell.length_a   1.000
_cell.length_b   1.000
_cell.length_c   1.000
_cell.angle_alpha   90.00
_cell.angle_beta   90.00
_cell.angle_gamma   90.00
#
_symmetry.space_group_name_H-M   'P 1'
#
loop_
_entity.id
_entity.type
_entity.pdbx_description
1 polymer ?
#
loop_
_entity_poly.entity_id
_entity_poly.type
_entity_poly.pdbx_seq_one_letter_code
_entity_poly.pdbx_strand_id
1 'polypeptide(L)'
;MLQIKNLNLTHKKDLRVILSEFNLVLNKGDKAVIIGEEGNGKSTLMKWIYNPLLIDNYIEAEGERLVGKEILGYLPQEISEEDKEKTIYEFFSAEEMFWNRTPKELSEITAKFGMTSEFFYSDQKMGSLSGGEKVKAHLMRLIIQDVTVLLLDEPSNDIDINTLEILEKIINDWEHIVLFISHDETLIENTANMVIHIEQIVRKTKTRYTVAKIPYRKYLEERFHKFESQERQALNDRKEKKIRDEKYRKIMQSVQNALGNCS
;
A
#
# COMPACT_ATOMS: atom_id res chain seq x y z
N MET A 1 -8.23 -16.49 2.32
CA MET A 1 -7.80 -16.01 0.97
C MET A 1 -8.61 -14.78 0.62
N LEU A 2 -7.94 -13.70 0.27
CA LEU A 2 -8.52 -12.47 -0.27
C LEU A 2 -8.16 -12.37 -1.75
N GLN A 3 -9.15 -12.18 -2.63
CA GLN A 3 -8.92 -12.07 -4.07
C GLN A 3 -9.63 -10.84 -4.65
N ILE A 4 -8.94 -10.14 -5.53
CA ILE A 4 -9.45 -9.03 -6.34
C ILE A 4 -9.33 -9.43 -7.80
N LYS A 5 -10.39 -9.20 -8.60
CA LYS A 5 -10.41 -9.50 -10.03
C LYS A 5 -10.84 -8.30 -10.84
N ASN A 6 -10.04 -7.98 -11.85
CA ASN A 6 -10.33 -6.96 -12.87
C ASN A 6 -10.80 -5.63 -12.30
N LEU A 7 -10.17 -5.17 -11.20
CA LEU A 7 -10.55 -3.93 -10.56
C LEU A 7 -10.10 -2.73 -11.39
N ASN A 8 -11.06 -1.88 -11.72
CA ASN A 8 -10.87 -0.56 -12.30
C ASN A 8 -11.32 0.49 -11.28
N LEU A 9 -10.48 1.47 -10.99
CA LEU A 9 -10.79 2.59 -10.13
C LEU A 9 -10.60 3.88 -10.91
N THR A 10 -11.67 4.68 -11.04
CA THR A 10 -11.66 5.96 -11.76
C THR A 10 -12.21 7.05 -10.86
N HIS A 11 -11.53 8.18 -10.77
CA HIS A 11 -11.97 9.32 -9.99
C HIS A 11 -13.13 10.02 -10.71
N LYS A 12 -14.28 10.17 -10.03
CA LYS A 12 -15.54 10.70 -10.64
C LYS A 12 -15.42 12.15 -11.13
N LYS A 13 -14.59 12.99 -10.46
CA LYS A 13 -14.52 14.42 -10.75
C LYS A 13 -13.73 14.75 -12.02
N ASP A 14 -12.59 14.10 -12.21
CA ASP A 14 -11.63 14.39 -13.28
C ASP A 14 -11.40 13.21 -14.24
N LEU A 15 -12.17 12.13 -14.05
CA LEU A 15 -12.10 10.89 -14.84
C LEU A 15 -10.69 10.27 -14.89
N ARG A 16 -9.84 10.59 -13.93
CA ARG A 16 -8.49 10.04 -13.83
C ARG A 16 -8.55 8.58 -13.44
N VAL A 17 -7.95 7.74 -14.25
CA VAL A 17 -7.81 6.31 -13.97
C VAL A 17 -6.74 6.13 -12.88
N ILE A 18 -7.14 5.56 -11.76
CA ILE A 18 -6.27 5.25 -10.61
C ILE A 18 -5.69 3.84 -10.74
N LEU A 19 -6.53 2.87 -11.07
CA LEU A 19 -6.14 1.49 -11.37
C LEU A 19 -6.93 0.99 -12.58
N SER A 20 -6.32 0.12 -13.36
CA SER A 20 -6.95 -0.55 -14.49
C SER A 20 -6.60 -2.03 -14.49
N GLU A 21 -7.62 -2.88 -14.64
CA GLU A 21 -7.50 -4.33 -14.71
C GLU A 21 -6.67 -4.95 -13.58
N PHE A 22 -6.77 -4.37 -12.38
CA PHE A 22 -5.97 -4.80 -11.23
C PHE A 22 -6.45 -6.16 -10.71
N ASN A 23 -5.51 -7.07 -10.58
CA ASN A 23 -5.72 -8.42 -10.06
C ASN A 23 -4.77 -8.70 -8.92
N LEU A 24 -5.28 -9.26 -7.81
CA LEU A 24 -4.49 -9.59 -6.63
C LEU A 24 -5.06 -10.83 -5.95
N VAL A 25 -4.17 -11.70 -5.49
CA VAL A 25 -4.53 -12.83 -4.63
C VAL A 25 -3.59 -12.82 -3.43
N LEU A 26 -4.17 -12.74 -2.24
CA LEU A 26 -3.46 -12.84 -0.96
C LEU A 26 -3.91 -14.12 -0.22
N ASN A 27 -2.92 -14.85 0.27
CA ASN A 27 -3.12 -16.09 1.02
C ASN A 27 -2.64 -15.92 2.47
N LYS A 28 -3.02 -16.85 3.32
CA LYS A 28 -2.51 -16.93 4.69
C LYS A 28 -0.98 -16.87 4.69
N GLY A 29 -0.40 -15.98 5.52
CA GLY A 29 1.04 -15.75 5.63
C GLY A 29 1.61 -14.74 4.64
N ASP A 30 0.81 -14.23 3.68
CA ASP A 30 1.25 -13.14 2.82
C ASP A 30 1.27 -11.82 3.61
N LYS A 31 2.40 -11.13 3.58
CA LYS A 31 2.66 -9.81 4.15
C LYS A 31 3.01 -8.88 3.00
N ALA A 32 1.96 -8.32 2.40
CA ALA A 32 2.08 -7.53 1.18
C ALA A 32 2.19 -6.04 1.50
N VAL A 33 3.22 -5.40 0.98
CA VAL A 33 3.33 -3.94 1.02
C VAL A 33 2.86 -3.32 -0.30
N ILE A 34 2.05 -2.25 -0.21
CA ILE A 34 1.71 -1.41 -1.36
C ILE A 34 2.65 -0.21 -1.36
N ILE A 35 3.45 -0.08 -2.41
CA ILE A 35 4.34 1.04 -2.64
C ILE A 35 3.96 1.84 -3.88
N GLY A 36 4.44 3.07 -3.98
CA GLY A 36 4.20 3.99 -5.10
C GLY A 36 4.20 5.44 -4.63
N GLU A 37 4.23 6.38 -5.58
CA GLU A 37 4.21 7.81 -5.27
C GLU A 37 2.92 8.23 -4.54
N GLU A 38 2.98 9.36 -3.85
CA GLU A 38 1.78 9.96 -3.25
C GLU A 38 0.73 10.30 -4.31
N GLY A 39 -0.54 10.08 -3.95
CA GLY A 39 -1.65 10.31 -4.86
C GLY A 39 -1.86 9.23 -5.93
N ASN A 40 -1.10 8.11 -5.90
CA ASN A 40 -1.29 6.98 -6.82
C ASN A 40 -2.46 6.05 -6.44
N GLY A 41 -3.25 6.41 -5.42
CA GLY A 41 -4.46 5.67 -5.06
C GLY A 41 -4.24 4.48 -4.13
N LYS A 42 -3.10 4.38 -3.45
CA LYS A 42 -2.80 3.30 -2.49
C LYS A 42 -3.87 3.18 -1.40
N SER A 43 -4.16 4.27 -0.68
CA SER A 43 -5.20 4.30 0.35
C SER A 43 -6.61 4.13 -0.22
N THR A 44 -6.85 4.56 -1.46
CA THR A 44 -8.13 4.32 -2.15
C THR A 44 -8.34 2.84 -2.39
N LEU A 45 -7.32 2.12 -2.87
CA LEU A 45 -7.35 0.66 -3.02
C LEU A 45 -7.58 -0.02 -1.67
N MET A 46 -6.87 0.39 -0.62
CA MET A 46 -7.01 -0.16 0.73
C MET A 46 -8.44 0.00 1.27
N LYS A 47 -9.01 1.20 1.15
CA LYS A 47 -10.39 1.50 1.54
C LYS A 47 -11.39 0.66 0.76
N TRP A 48 -11.21 0.51 -0.55
CA TRP A 48 -12.08 -0.33 -1.38
C TRP A 48 -12.00 -1.81 -0.96
N ILE A 49 -10.80 -2.31 -0.64
CA ILE A 49 -10.62 -3.67 -0.12
C ILE A 49 -11.38 -3.83 1.20
N TYR A 50 -11.29 -2.87 2.09
CA TYR A 50 -11.99 -2.92 3.37
C TYR A 50 -13.50 -2.80 3.20
N ASN A 51 -13.95 -1.69 2.64
CA ASN A 51 -15.36 -1.42 2.39
C ASN A 51 -15.53 -0.49 1.17
N PRO A 52 -16.06 -0.97 0.05
CA PRO A 52 -16.24 -0.16 -1.17
C PRO A 52 -17.07 1.11 -0.95
N LEU A 53 -17.99 1.13 0.00
CA LEU A 53 -18.81 2.31 0.31
C LEU A 53 -18.00 3.51 0.80
N LEU A 54 -16.79 3.29 1.33
CA LEU A 54 -15.91 4.38 1.81
C LEU A 54 -15.40 5.28 0.68
N ILE A 55 -15.44 4.81 -0.55
CA ILE A 55 -14.91 5.54 -1.71
C ILE A 55 -15.98 5.86 -2.76
N ASP A 56 -17.19 5.33 -2.60
CA ASP A 56 -18.25 5.43 -3.60
C ASP A 56 -18.65 6.88 -3.94
N ASN A 57 -18.50 7.82 -3.01
CA ASN A 57 -18.82 9.23 -3.25
C ASN A 57 -17.86 9.94 -4.23
N TYR A 58 -16.62 9.47 -4.39
CA TYR A 58 -15.60 10.12 -5.24
C TYR A 58 -14.92 9.19 -6.25
N ILE A 59 -15.08 7.87 -6.13
CA ILE A 59 -14.51 6.86 -7.04
C ILE A 59 -15.63 6.06 -7.69
N GLU A 60 -15.51 5.84 -8.98
CA GLU A 60 -16.21 4.80 -9.72
C GLU A 60 -15.34 3.54 -9.70
N ALA A 61 -15.89 2.45 -9.17
CA ALA A 61 -15.17 1.19 -8.99
C ALA A 61 -15.90 0.05 -9.70
N GLU A 62 -15.20 -0.64 -10.60
CA GLU A 62 -15.68 -1.83 -11.28
C GLU A 62 -14.72 -2.98 -11.01
N GLY A 63 -15.23 -4.16 -10.69
CA GLY A 63 -14.43 -5.35 -10.40
C GLY A 63 -15.04 -6.19 -9.30
N GLU A 64 -14.41 -7.32 -9.02
CA GLU A 64 -14.87 -8.28 -8.01
C GLU A 64 -13.93 -8.32 -6.81
N ARG A 65 -14.49 -8.33 -5.62
CA ARG A 65 -13.82 -8.56 -4.36
C ARG A 65 -14.35 -9.83 -3.70
N LEU A 66 -13.48 -10.81 -3.55
CA LEU A 66 -13.80 -12.09 -2.91
C LEU A 66 -13.03 -12.20 -1.59
N VAL A 67 -13.74 -12.02 -0.49
CA VAL A 67 -13.16 -12.03 0.87
C VAL A 67 -13.24 -13.40 1.51
N GLY A 68 -14.15 -14.26 1.05
CA GLY A 68 -14.36 -15.59 1.62
C GLY A 68 -14.83 -15.54 3.07
N LYS A 69 -14.12 -16.27 3.95
CA LYS A 69 -14.38 -16.31 5.39
C LYS A 69 -13.47 -15.34 6.19
N GLU A 70 -12.72 -14.51 5.50
CA GLU A 70 -11.80 -13.60 6.17
C GLU A 70 -12.56 -12.46 6.85
N ILE A 71 -12.09 -12.07 8.03
CA ILE A 71 -12.57 -10.90 8.78
C ILE A 71 -11.56 -9.79 8.54
N LEU A 72 -11.99 -8.71 7.89
CA LEU A 72 -11.12 -7.60 7.55
C LEU A 72 -11.06 -6.60 8.70
N GLY A 73 -9.84 -6.24 9.13
CA GLY A 73 -9.58 -5.14 10.03
C GLY A 73 -8.83 -4.02 9.32
N TYR A 74 -9.22 -2.78 9.53
CA TYR A 74 -8.61 -1.63 8.89
C TYR A 74 -8.10 -0.63 9.92
N LEU A 75 -6.82 -0.33 9.83
CA LEU A 75 -6.17 0.77 10.55
C LEU A 75 -6.00 1.92 9.56
N PRO A 76 -6.78 3.01 9.70
CA PRO A 76 -6.66 4.18 8.82
C PRO A 76 -5.40 5.01 9.17
N GLN A 77 -4.94 5.79 8.22
CA GLN A 77 -3.83 6.74 8.42
C GLN A 77 -4.14 7.76 9.53
N GLU A 78 -5.38 8.20 9.62
CA GLU A 78 -5.87 9.09 10.69
C GLU A 78 -7.13 8.51 11.32
N ILE A 79 -7.26 8.63 12.63
CA ILE A 79 -8.49 8.28 13.33
C ILE A 79 -9.61 9.28 12.98
N SER A 80 -10.85 8.76 12.90
CA SER A 80 -12.03 9.59 12.65
C SER A 80 -12.23 10.65 13.75
N GLU A 81 -12.85 11.77 13.40
CA GLU A 81 -13.20 12.82 14.39
C GLU A 81 -14.12 12.25 15.48
N GLU A 82 -15.01 11.32 15.10
CA GLU A 82 -15.87 10.63 16.07
C GLU A 82 -15.05 9.83 17.09
N ASP A 83 -14.04 9.06 16.63
CA ASP A 83 -13.22 8.26 17.53
C ASP A 83 -12.28 9.13 18.37
N LYS A 84 -11.84 10.29 17.89
CA LYS A 84 -11.01 11.24 18.66
C LYS A 84 -11.74 11.73 19.93
N GLU A 85 -13.05 11.88 19.87
CA GLU A 85 -13.86 12.36 20.98
C GLU A 85 -14.19 11.28 22.02
N LYS A 86 -14.13 10.00 21.63
CA LYS A 86 -14.35 8.88 22.54
C LYS A 86 -13.22 8.77 23.58
N THR A 87 -13.57 8.38 24.79
CA THR A 87 -12.59 7.86 25.75
C THR A 87 -12.01 6.52 25.28
N ILE A 88 -10.86 6.14 25.79
CA ILE A 88 -10.28 4.81 25.49
C ILE A 88 -11.28 3.71 25.87
N TYR A 89 -11.93 3.84 27.04
CA TYR A 89 -12.95 2.89 27.46
C TYR A 89 -14.11 2.82 26.46
N GLU A 90 -14.67 3.94 26.01
CA GLU A 90 -15.76 3.98 25.04
C GLU A 90 -15.34 3.37 23.68
N PHE A 91 -14.08 3.62 23.26
CA PHE A 91 -13.53 3.08 22.02
C PHE A 91 -13.48 1.55 22.02
N PHE A 92 -13.07 0.93 23.12
CA PHE A 92 -13.00 -0.52 23.21
C PHE A 92 -14.36 -1.17 23.59
N SER A 93 -15.09 -0.57 24.51
CA SER A 93 -16.39 -1.10 24.97
C SER A 93 -17.50 -1.06 23.91
N ALA A 94 -17.32 -0.28 22.84
CA ALA A 94 -18.19 -0.31 21.66
C ALA A 94 -18.08 -1.64 20.87
N GLU A 95 -17.02 -2.41 21.08
CA GLU A 95 -16.83 -3.70 20.42
C GLU A 95 -17.47 -4.83 21.21
N GLU A 96 -18.39 -5.55 20.58
CA GLU A 96 -19.06 -6.69 21.23
C GLU A 96 -18.07 -7.74 21.73
N MET A 97 -17.03 -8.01 20.92
CA MET A 97 -15.98 -8.99 21.26
C MET A 97 -15.14 -8.60 22.49
N PHE A 98 -15.08 -7.31 22.84
CA PHE A 98 -14.39 -6.85 24.06
C PHE A 98 -15.01 -7.47 25.32
N TRP A 99 -16.33 -7.53 25.37
CA TRP A 99 -17.07 -8.09 26.51
C TRP A 99 -16.99 -9.61 26.61
N ASN A 100 -16.65 -10.27 25.49
CA ASN A 100 -16.45 -11.71 25.43
C ASN A 100 -15.05 -12.14 25.85
N ARG A 101 -14.10 -11.19 26.00
CA ARG A 101 -12.71 -11.47 26.42
C ARG A 101 -12.62 -11.60 27.94
N THR A 102 -11.87 -12.60 28.36
CA THR A 102 -11.51 -12.74 29.78
C THR A 102 -10.47 -11.68 30.18
N PRO A 103 -10.39 -11.32 31.48
CA PRO A 103 -9.35 -10.41 31.97
C PRO A 103 -7.91 -10.86 31.62
N LYS A 104 -7.70 -12.17 31.57
CA LYS A 104 -6.40 -12.75 31.20
C LYS A 104 -6.07 -12.47 29.72
N GLU A 105 -7.02 -12.69 28.80
CA GLU A 105 -6.83 -12.42 27.37
C GLU A 105 -6.59 -10.92 27.13
N LEU A 106 -7.34 -10.05 27.80
CA LEU A 106 -7.11 -8.60 27.72
C LEU A 106 -5.72 -8.21 28.20
N SER A 107 -5.25 -8.82 29.29
CA SER A 107 -3.88 -8.61 29.81
C SER A 107 -2.81 -9.12 28.83
N GLU A 108 -3.03 -10.25 28.18
CA GLU A 108 -2.12 -10.80 27.15
C GLU A 108 -2.06 -9.91 25.90
N ILE A 109 -3.20 -9.33 25.52
CA ILE A 109 -3.25 -8.38 24.39
C ILE A 109 -2.45 -7.13 24.73
N THR A 110 -2.70 -6.47 25.86
CA THR A 110 -1.98 -5.24 26.22
C THR A 110 -0.49 -5.47 26.42
N ALA A 111 -0.10 -6.63 26.97
CA ALA A 111 1.31 -6.98 27.16
C ALA A 111 2.11 -7.02 25.85
N LYS A 112 1.49 -7.42 24.72
CA LYS A 112 2.14 -7.38 23.39
C LYS A 112 2.55 -5.97 22.98
N PHE A 113 1.89 -4.96 23.52
CA PHE A 113 2.13 -3.54 23.22
C PHE A 113 2.93 -2.82 24.31
N GLY A 114 3.41 -3.57 25.33
CA GLY A 114 4.11 -3.00 26.47
C GLY A 114 3.21 -2.17 27.40
N MET A 115 1.93 -2.50 27.44
CA MET A 115 0.90 -1.79 28.21
C MET A 115 0.25 -2.71 29.26
N THR A 116 -0.46 -2.15 30.22
CA THR A 116 -1.27 -2.90 31.21
C THR A 116 -2.75 -2.87 30.81
N SER A 117 -3.53 -3.82 31.33
CA SER A 117 -4.99 -3.88 31.05
C SER A 117 -5.77 -2.67 31.57
N GLU A 118 -5.20 -1.88 32.48
CA GLU A 118 -5.78 -0.61 32.94
C GLU A 118 -5.98 0.39 31.80
N PHE A 119 -5.18 0.29 30.74
CA PHE A 119 -5.33 1.12 29.55
C PHE A 119 -6.75 1.07 28.96
N PHE A 120 -7.37 -0.12 28.93
CA PHE A 120 -8.73 -0.27 28.38
C PHE A 120 -9.82 0.48 29.17
N TYR A 121 -9.55 0.79 30.43
CA TYR A 121 -10.52 1.42 31.33
C TYR A 121 -10.21 2.91 31.58
N SER A 122 -9.38 3.50 30.77
CA SER A 122 -8.99 4.91 30.91
C SER A 122 -10.07 5.85 30.35
N ASP A 123 -10.34 6.92 31.10
CA ASP A 123 -11.21 8.02 30.67
C ASP A 123 -10.48 9.04 29.75
N GLN A 124 -9.22 8.80 29.43
CA GLN A 124 -8.46 9.62 28.50
C GLN A 124 -9.06 9.55 27.11
N LYS A 125 -9.20 10.72 26.41
CA LYS A 125 -9.71 10.74 25.04
C LYS A 125 -8.71 10.16 24.03
N MET A 126 -9.20 9.39 23.07
CA MET A 126 -8.40 8.85 21.96
C MET A 126 -7.65 9.95 21.19
N GLY A 127 -8.27 11.12 21.02
CA GLY A 127 -7.65 12.26 20.35
C GLY A 127 -6.39 12.78 21.03
N SER A 128 -6.28 12.64 22.37
CA SER A 128 -5.13 13.12 23.17
C SER A 128 -3.95 12.16 23.23
N LEU A 129 -4.09 10.94 22.72
CA LEU A 129 -3.02 9.95 22.64
C LEU A 129 -1.93 10.42 21.65
N SER A 130 -0.69 10.04 21.93
CA SER A 130 0.41 10.13 20.94
C SER A 130 0.13 9.29 19.70
N GLY A 131 0.83 9.55 18.60
CA GLY A 131 0.71 8.75 17.37
C GLY A 131 0.91 7.27 17.63
N GLY A 132 1.96 6.89 18.34
CA GLY A 132 2.24 5.51 18.70
C GLY A 132 1.17 4.86 19.58
N GLU A 133 0.63 5.58 20.56
CA GLU A 133 -0.46 5.06 21.41
C GLU A 133 -1.74 4.85 20.60
N LYS A 134 -2.05 5.73 19.65
CA LYS A 134 -3.18 5.58 18.73
C LYS A 134 -3.07 4.32 17.88
N VAL A 135 -1.90 4.10 17.29
CA VAL A 135 -1.62 2.88 16.50
C VAL A 135 -1.77 1.63 17.37
N LYS A 136 -1.19 1.64 18.59
CA LYS A 136 -1.33 0.52 19.55
C LYS A 136 -2.79 0.26 19.90
N ALA A 137 -3.57 1.29 20.23
CA ALA A 137 -4.99 1.15 20.56
C ALA A 137 -5.79 0.55 19.40
N HIS A 138 -5.60 1.03 18.17
CA HIS A 138 -6.25 0.46 16.99
C HIS A 138 -5.87 -1.01 16.75
N LEU A 139 -4.58 -1.35 16.84
CA LEU A 139 -4.14 -2.74 16.68
C LEU A 139 -4.71 -3.65 17.76
N MET A 140 -4.76 -3.21 19.02
CA MET A 140 -5.43 -3.96 20.09
C MET A 140 -6.91 -4.20 19.79
N ARG A 141 -7.62 -3.18 19.29
CA ARG A 141 -9.03 -3.31 18.87
C ARG A 141 -9.20 -4.35 17.77
N LEU A 142 -8.32 -4.35 16.75
CA LEU A 142 -8.35 -5.34 15.67
C LEU A 142 -8.08 -6.77 16.18
N ILE A 143 -7.16 -6.93 17.14
CA ILE A 143 -6.91 -8.22 17.78
C ILE A 143 -8.14 -8.68 18.59
N ILE A 144 -8.80 -7.78 19.29
CA ILE A 144 -10.03 -8.08 20.05
C ILE A 144 -11.15 -8.56 19.09
N GLN A 145 -11.26 -8.01 17.91
CA GLN A 145 -12.24 -8.37 16.87
C GLN A 145 -11.91 -9.70 16.15
N ASP A 146 -10.84 -10.40 16.49
CA ASP A 146 -10.39 -11.65 15.83
C ASP A 146 -10.24 -11.51 14.30
N VAL A 147 -9.76 -10.35 13.83
CA VAL A 147 -9.56 -10.14 12.41
C VAL A 147 -8.53 -11.12 11.85
N THR A 148 -8.74 -11.55 10.60
CA THR A 148 -7.80 -12.44 9.91
C THR A 148 -7.01 -11.71 8.82
N VAL A 149 -7.46 -10.54 8.39
CA VAL A 149 -6.76 -9.69 7.44
C VAL A 149 -6.51 -8.32 8.07
N LEU A 150 -5.26 -7.98 8.28
CA LEU A 150 -4.85 -6.64 8.68
C LEU A 150 -4.64 -5.77 7.45
N LEU A 151 -5.37 -4.68 7.36
CA LEU A 151 -5.21 -3.62 6.38
C LEU A 151 -4.67 -2.38 7.10
N LEU A 152 -3.39 -2.04 6.88
CA LEU A 152 -2.72 -0.97 7.62
C LEU A 152 -2.31 0.17 6.67
N ASP A 153 -2.93 1.33 6.84
CA ASP A 153 -2.70 2.51 5.98
C ASP A 153 -1.71 3.46 6.68
N GLU A 154 -0.44 3.44 6.25
CA GLU A 154 0.67 4.24 6.80
C GLU A 154 0.83 4.12 8.34
N PRO A 155 0.90 2.90 8.90
CA PRO A 155 0.92 2.71 10.34
C PRO A 155 2.21 3.18 11.02
N SER A 156 3.25 3.47 10.25
CA SER A 156 4.55 3.96 10.74
C SER A 156 4.66 5.48 10.83
N ASN A 157 3.63 6.23 10.42
CA ASN A 157 3.66 7.68 10.49
C ASN A 157 3.53 8.15 11.96
N ASP A 158 4.36 9.12 12.34
CA ASP A 158 4.34 9.79 13.65
C ASP A 158 4.47 8.84 14.86
N ILE A 159 5.17 7.71 14.70
CA ILE A 159 5.45 6.78 15.79
C ILE A 159 6.94 6.79 16.17
N ASP A 160 7.22 6.48 17.43
CA ASP A 160 8.59 6.30 17.92
C ASP A 160 9.17 4.93 17.55
N ILE A 161 10.50 4.78 17.70
CA ILE A 161 11.23 3.55 17.34
C ILE A 161 10.71 2.34 18.09
N ASN A 162 10.38 2.48 19.37
CA ASN A 162 9.87 1.37 20.18
C ASN A 162 8.51 0.89 19.68
N THR A 163 7.64 1.83 19.27
CA THR A 163 6.34 1.47 18.66
C THR A 163 6.52 0.83 17.30
N LEU A 164 7.52 1.27 16.52
CA LEU A 164 7.87 0.65 15.23
C LEU A 164 8.30 -0.81 15.41
N GLU A 165 9.17 -1.10 16.39
CA GLU A 165 9.60 -2.47 16.72
C GLU A 165 8.41 -3.36 17.14
N ILE A 166 7.47 -2.82 17.90
CA ILE A 166 6.24 -3.52 18.27
C ILE A 166 5.39 -3.81 17.04
N LEU A 167 5.23 -2.84 16.13
CA LEU A 167 4.49 -2.99 14.89
C LEU A 167 5.12 -4.06 13.98
N GLU A 168 6.44 -4.04 13.80
CA GLU A 168 7.20 -5.07 13.07
C GLU A 168 6.93 -6.46 13.64
N LYS A 169 7.01 -6.60 14.97
CA LYS A 169 6.72 -7.86 15.64
C LYS A 169 5.30 -8.34 15.41
N ILE A 170 4.31 -7.45 15.55
CA ILE A 170 2.90 -7.80 15.29
C ILE A 170 2.70 -8.27 13.84
N ILE A 171 3.27 -7.56 12.86
CA ILE A 171 3.18 -7.96 11.44
C ILE A 171 3.86 -9.31 11.22
N ASN A 172 5.05 -9.53 11.79
CA ASN A 172 5.81 -10.78 11.62
C ASN A 172 5.12 -11.97 12.27
N ASP A 173 4.57 -11.79 13.45
CA ASP A 173 3.87 -12.84 14.19
C ASP A 173 2.45 -13.12 13.67
N TRP A 174 1.91 -12.24 12.77
CA TRP A 174 0.57 -12.41 12.23
C TRP A 174 0.50 -13.62 11.29
N GLU A 175 -0.21 -14.66 11.69
CA GLU A 175 -0.28 -15.90 10.90
C GLU A 175 -1.10 -15.80 9.62
N HIS A 176 -2.01 -14.82 9.54
CA HIS A 176 -2.93 -14.65 8.43
C HIS A 176 -2.41 -13.63 7.39
N ILE A 177 -3.27 -12.81 6.83
CA ILE A 177 -2.93 -11.86 5.77
C ILE A 177 -2.64 -10.49 6.38
N VAL A 178 -1.54 -9.88 5.96
CA VAL A 178 -1.26 -8.46 6.22
C VAL A 178 -1.09 -7.76 4.88
N LEU A 179 -1.83 -6.67 4.68
CA LEU A 179 -1.66 -5.75 3.57
C LEU A 179 -1.43 -4.36 4.15
N PHE A 180 -0.31 -3.75 3.85
CA PHE A 180 0.02 -2.46 4.44
C PHE A 180 0.61 -1.49 3.42
N ILE A 181 0.43 -0.20 3.68
CA ILE A 181 1.09 0.89 2.98
C ILE A 181 2.11 1.47 3.95
N SER A 182 3.32 1.69 3.51
CA SER A 182 4.33 2.41 4.28
C SER A 182 5.38 3.03 3.38
N HIS A 183 6.00 4.12 3.87
CA HIS A 183 7.19 4.74 3.31
C HIS A 183 8.44 4.45 4.16
N ASP A 184 8.29 3.75 5.28
CA ASP A 184 9.40 3.33 6.14
C ASP A 184 10.07 2.09 5.57
N GLU A 185 11.29 2.27 5.02
CA GLU A 185 12.05 1.18 4.40
C GLU A 185 12.40 0.08 5.41
N THR A 186 12.66 0.44 6.68
CA THR A 186 13.01 -0.53 7.73
C THR A 186 11.84 -1.47 8.01
N LEU A 187 10.64 -0.90 8.20
CA LEU A 187 9.42 -1.69 8.38
C LEU A 187 9.18 -2.62 7.18
N ILE A 188 9.33 -2.09 5.97
CA ILE A 188 9.09 -2.84 4.74
C ILE A 188 10.10 -3.99 4.61
N GLU A 189 11.41 -3.72 4.78
CA GLU A 189 12.47 -4.73 4.66
C GLU A 189 12.32 -5.85 5.70
N ASN A 190 11.94 -5.50 6.93
CA ASN A 190 11.85 -6.45 8.03
C ASN A 190 10.57 -7.30 8.00
N THR A 191 9.53 -6.89 7.25
CA THR A 191 8.22 -7.54 7.33
C THR A 191 7.66 -8.03 6.00
N ALA A 192 7.88 -7.31 4.88
CA ALA A 192 7.21 -7.63 3.62
C ALA A 192 7.83 -8.84 2.91
N ASN A 193 7.00 -9.82 2.56
CA ASN A 193 7.35 -10.94 1.68
C ASN A 193 6.73 -10.83 0.28
N MET A 194 5.96 -9.78 0.03
CA MET A 194 5.29 -9.48 -1.23
C MET A 194 5.24 -7.97 -1.45
N VAL A 195 5.49 -7.55 -2.68
CA VAL A 195 5.45 -6.13 -3.07
C VAL A 195 4.37 -5.91 -4.13
N ILE A 196 3.52 -4.93 -3.88
CA ILE A 196 2.53 -4.41 -4.83
C ILE A 196 2.95 -2.98 -5.16
N HIS A 197 3.47 -2.77 -6.36
CA HIS A 197 3.92 -1.44 -6.78
C HIS A 197 2.92 -0.82 -7.74
N ILE A 198 2.36 0.33 -7.35
CA ILE A 198 1.42 1.11 -8.16
C ILE A 198 2.13 2.33 -8.70
N GLU A 199 2.19 2.44 -10.04
CA GLU A 199 2.86 3.51 -10.76
C GLU A 199 1.89 4.25 -11.67
N GLN A 200 2.01 5.57 -11.71
CA GLN A 200 1.36 6.37 -12.72
C GLN A 200 2.41 6.85 -13.74
N ILE A 201 2.29 6.35 -14.95
CA ILE A 201 3.21 6.65 -16.05
C ILE A 201 2.58 7.67 -17.01
N VAL A 202 3.42 8.25 -17.92
CA VAL A 202 2.99 9.21 -18.94
C VAL A 202 2.19 10.38 -18.34
N ARG A 203 2.84 11.19 -17.51
CA ARG A 203 2.23 12.37 -16.86
C ARG A 203 0.93 12.05 -16.10
N LYS A 204 0.89 10.91 -15.43
CA LYS A 204 -0.26 10.41 -14.65
C LYS A 204 -1.51 10.06 -15.48
N THR A 205 -1.36 9.78 -16.78
CA THR A 205 -2.49 9.39 -17.65
C THR A 205 -2.66 7.87 -17.81
N LYS A 206 -1.60 7.09 -17.49
CA LYS A 206 -1.66 5.62 -17.52
C LYS A 206 -1.20 5.07 -16.20
N THR A 207 -1.91 4.08 -15.70
CA THR A 207 -1.54 3.33 -14.51
C THR A 207 -0.86 2.03 -14.90
N ARG A 208 0.11 1.64 -14.11
CA ARG A 208 0.75 0.33 -14.17
C ARG A 208 0.86 -0.21 -12.76
N TYR A 209 0.66 -1.49 -12.59
CA TYR A 209 0.96 -2.14 -11.32
C TYR A 209 1.85 -3.36 -11.55
N THR A 210 2.58 -3.71 -10.53
CA THR A 210 3.41 -4.91 -10.48
C THR A 210 3.14 -5.62 -9.15
N VAL A 211 2.87 -6.91 -9.20
CA VAL A 211 2.75 -7.75 -8.02
C VAL A 211 3.91 -8.73 -8.04
N ALA A 212 4.77 -8.68 -7.02
CA ALA A 212 5.95 -9.52 -6.91
C ALA A 212 5.97 -10.23 -5.55
N LYS A 213 5.92 -11.56 -5.56
CA LYS A 213 5.97 -12.38 -4.34
C LYS A 213 7.43 -12.68 -3.97
N ILE A 214 8.15 -11.62 -3.66
CA ILE A 214 9.55 -11.62 -3.25
C ILE A 214 9.76 -10.55 -2.16
N PRO A 215 10.79 -10.68 -1.31
CA PRO A 215 11.18 -9.65 -0.35
C PRO A 215 11.48 -8.32 -1.03
N TYR A 216 11.23 -7.21 -0.31
CA TYR A 216 11.35 -5.85 -0.83
C TYR A 216 12.74 -5.55 -1.40
N ARG A 217 13.81 -5.91 -0.69
CA ARG A 217 15.19 -5.68 -1.14
C ARG A 217 15.47 -6.33 -2.49
N LYS A 218 15.04 -7.59 -2.66
CA LYS A 218 15.18 -8.31 -3.94
C LYS A 218 14.39 -7.64 -5.06
N TYR A 219 13.18 -7.15 -4.74
CA TYR A 219 12.36 -6.39 -5.68
C TYR A 219 13.08 -5.12 -6.18
N LEU A 220 13.72 -4.37 -5.27
CA LEU A 220 14.49 -3.18 -5.63
C LEU A 220 15.69 -3.50 -6.52
N GLU A 221 16.45 -4.56 -6.20
CA GLU A 221 17.59 -5.03 -7.00
C GLU A 221 17.16 -5.39 -8.43
N GLU A 222 16.10 -6.20 -8.59
CA GLU A 222 15.57 -6.57 -9.89
C GLU A 222 15.09 -5.35 -10.70
N ARG A 223 14.48 -4.39 -10.02
CA ARG A 223 14.00 -3.16 -10.65
C ARG A 223 15.15 -2.27 -11.10
N PHE A 224 16.17 -2.12 -10.28
CA PHE A 224 17.37 -1.36 -10.61
C PHE A 224 18.06 -1.93 -11.85
N HIS A 225 18.27 -3.23 -11.91
CA HIS A 225 18.85 -3.90 -13.09
C HIS A 225 18.02 -3.71 -14.37
N LYS A 226 16.67 -3.77 -14.25
CA LYS A 226 15.80 -3.47 -15.39
C LYS A 226 15.95 -2.02 -15.87
N PHE A 227 16.03 -1.09 -14.95
CA PHE A 227 16.20 0.32 -15.26
C PHE A 227 17.53 0.58 -15.98
N GLU A 228 18.65 0.08 -15.44
CA GLU A 228 19.97 0.20 -16.09
C GLU A 228 20.00 -0.40 -17.51
N SER A 229 19.37 -1.56 -17.68
CA SER A 229 19.32 -2.21 -19.00
C SER A 229 18.50 -1.39 -20.00
N GLN A 230 17.37 -0.79 -19.58
CA GLN A 230 16.56 0.10 -20.40
C GLN A 230 17.29 1.39 -20.77
N GLU A 231 18.02 1.99 -19.84
CA GLU A 231 18.86 3.17 -20.14
C GLU A 231 19.96 2.86 -21.17
N ARG A 232 20.66 1.74 -20.99
CA ARG A 232 21.68 1.29 -21.97
C ARG A 232 21.08 1.08 -23.35
N GLN A 233 19.93 0.45 -23.42
CA GLN A 233 19.22 0.23 -24.69
C GLN A 233 18.79 1.56 -25.33
N ALA A 234 18.19 2.46 -24.57
CA ALA A 234 17.79 3.77 -25.06
C ALA A 234 18.97 4.62 -25.55
N LEU A 235 20.14 4.52 -24.89
CA LEU A 235 21.38 5.17 -25.34
C LEU A 235 21.89 4.59 -26.66
N ASN A 236 21.86 3.27 -26.82
CA ASN A 236 22.24 2.59 -28.06
C ASN A 236 21.29 2.96 -29.21
N ASP A 237 19.98 2.92 -28.99
CA ASP A 237 18.99 3.31 -29.99
C ASP A 237 19.18 4.77 -30.47
N ARG A 238 19.51 5.68 -29.53
CA ARG A 238 19.82 7.09 -29.87
C ARG A 238 21.09 7.21 -30.71
N LYS A 239 22.14 6.42 -30.42
CA LYS A 239 23.38 6.38 -31.19
C LYS A 239 23.11 5.85 -32.60
N GLU A 240 22.42 4.73 -32.72
CA GLU A 240 22.06 4.15 -34.02
C GLU A 240 21.21 5.07 -34.87
N LYS A 241 20.23 5.75 -34.24
CA LYS A 241 19.41 6.76 -34.92
C LYS A 241 20.28 7.90 -35.47
N LYS A 242 21.22 8.45 -34.67
CA LYS A 242 22.13 9.49 -35.15
C LYS A 242 22.96 9.03 -36.35
N ILE A 243 23.54 7.83 -36.29
CA ILE A 243 24.36 7.27 -37.39
C ILE A 243 23.49 7.10 -38.65
N ARG A 244 22.26 6.64 -38.53
CA ARG A 244 21.32 6.49 -39.64
C ARG A 244 20.94 7.83 -40.27
N ASP A 245 20.66 8.83 -39.43
CA ASP A 245 20.30 10.17 -39.88
C ASP A 245 21.48 10.86 -40.58
N GLU A 246 22.72 10.67 -40.11
CA GLU A 246 23.95 11.16 -40.78
C GLU A 246 24.19 10.48 -42.14
N LYS A 247 23.99 9.15 -42.22
CA LYS A 247 24.08 8.42 -43.47
C LYS A 247 23.03 8.93 -44.49
N TYR A 248 21.81 9.11 -44.02
CA TYR A 248 20.74 9.64 -44.85
C TYR A 248 21.04 11.05 -45.39
N ARG A 249 21.57 11.95 -44.55
CA ARG A 249 21.99 13.29 -44.95
C ARG A 249 23.09 13.26 -46.03
N LYS A 250 24.10 12.39 -45.86
CA LYS A 250 25.21 12.23 -46.84
C LYS A 250 24.69 11.73 -48.18
N ILE A 251 23.76 10.76 -48.18
CA ILE A 251 23.12 10.26 -49.40
C ILE A 251 22.31 11.36 -50.07
N MET A 252 21.53 12.11 -49.35
CA MET A 252 20.72 13.22 -49.91
C MET A 252 21.61 14.33 -50.47
N GLN A 253 22.72 14.68 -49.83
CA GLN A 253 23.70 15.63 -50.34
C GLN A 253 24.36 15.13 -51.66
N SER A 254 24.72 13.85 -51.72
CA SER A 254 25.30 13.29 -52.97
C SER A 254 24.30 13.27 -54.12
N VAL A 255 23.03 12.98 -53.86
CA VAL A 255 21.97 13.03 -54.86
C VAL A 255 21.71 14.47 -55.34
N GLN A 256 21.67 15.46 -54.45
CA GLN A 256 21.52 16.86 -54.79
C GLN A 256 22.69 17.37 -55.67
N ASN A 257 23.93 17.01 -55.27
CA ASN A 257 25.13 17.37 -56.04
C ASN A 257 25.12 16.72 -57.45
N ALA A 258 24.65 15.47 -57.55
CA ALA A 258 24.55 14.81 -58.86
C ALA A 258 23.49 15.44 -59.76
N LEU A 259 22.36 15.87 -59.22
CA LEU A 259 21.31 16.56 -59.97
C LEU A 259 21.70 17.99 -60.36
N GLY A 260 22.47 18.71 -59.55
CA GLY A 260 22.99 20.07 -59.84
C GLY A 260 24.09 20.12 -60.89
N ASN A 261 24.76 19.01 -61.19
CA ASN A 261 25.79 18.91 -62.23
C ASN A 261 25.21 18.48 -63.62
N CYS A 262 23.90 18.25 -63.72
CA CYS A 262 23.22 17.90 -64.99
C CYS A 262 22.49 19.06 -65.62
N SER A 263 22.62 20.26 -65.09
CA SER A 263 22.14 21.54 -65.69
C SER A 263 23.37 22.38 -66.07
#